data_8240f97cd74c14407ed9d054608cd1d9
#
_entry.id   8240f97cd74c14407ed9d054608cd1d9
#
_cell.length_a   1.000
_cell.length_b   1.000
_cell.length_c   1.000
_cell.angle_alpha   90.00
_cell.angle_beta   90.00
_cell.angle_gamma   90.00
#
_symmetry.space_group_name_H-M   'P 1'
#
loop_
_entity.id
_entity.type
_entity.pdbx_description
1 polymer ?
#
loop_
_entity_poly.entity_id
_entity_poly.type
_entity_poly.pdbx_seq_one_letter_code
_entity_poly.pdbx_strand_id
1 'polypeptide(L)'
;MHTSKAFVTGFGAFLPNDPVDNDAIDHVLGAVNQLSGRVKQRVLLNNAILTRHYAIDRATGKPTHTSAQLTCEAIRNLARNANFSLDDMDCLVCGTSSADQIIPAHGSMVHAELGCRPCEVVTTMGVCCAGITAFKYGYLNVASGNSRNAVVTGSELASPSLTARHFQPELDRERKEIGKEPMLAFENDFLRYMLSDGAGAMLIEPKPRDNGLSLHIDWLDILSFATETEVCMYFGLRKEKGNSIASYRHVSDPAELSKGRFLSLAQDVSVLRERIPALTHKALMATKRKRELVSERIDWFLPHYSSKWFRQPLYDLLIDDGVPIPYEKWFTNLPSKGNTGSASIYIMLEELARSGRVKSGQRLLCFIPESARMTFAFLHLTAV
;
A
#
# COMPACT_ATOMS: atom_id res chain seq x y z
N MET A 1 -22.77 -19.74 -12.21
CA MET A 1 -21.62 -20.37 -11.51
C MET A 1 -21.87 -20.26 -10.03
N HIS A 2 -21.96 -21.39 -9.30
CA HIS A 2 -21.93 -21.35 -7.84
C HIS A 2 -20.50 -21.00 -7.43
N THR A 3 -20.28 -19.77 -6.92
CA THR A 3 -19.03 -19.44 -6.27
C THR A 3 -18.97 -20.16 -4.93
N SER A 4 -17.94 -20.99 -4.72
CA SER A 4 -17.67 -21.59 -3.42
C SER A 4 -17.19 -20.52 -2.43
N LYS A 5 -17.32 -20.79 -1.14
CA LYS A 5 -16.73 -19.92 -0.11
C LYS A 5 -15.21 -19.94 -0.24
N ALA A 6 -14.57 -18.83 0.14
CA ALA A 6 -13.13 -18.74 0.28
C ALA A 6 -12.77 -18.03 1.57
N PHE A 7 -11.64 -18.38 2.16
CA PHE A 7 -11.20 -17.94 3.47
C PHE A 7 -9.74 -17.53 3.42
N VAL A 8 -9.40 -16.48 4.14
CA VAL A 8 -8.00 -16.21 4.49
C VAL A 8 -7.64 -17.10 5.66
N THR A 9 -6.69 -17.99 5.47
CA THR A 9 -6.34 -19.05 6.42
C THR A 9 -4.90 -18.95 6.93
N GLY A 10 -4.10 -18.05 6.35
CA GLY A 10 -2.71 -17.82 6.75
C GLY A 10 -2.31 -16.38 6.53
N PHE A 11 -1.39 -15.89 7.37
CA PHE A 11 -0.93 -14.52 7.38
C PHE A 11 0.60 -14.48 7.54
N GLY A 12 1.26 -13.63 6.79
CA GLY A 12 2.67 -13.33 6.95
C GLY A 12 2.97 -11.89 6.62
N ALA A 13 3.92 -11.31 7.32
CA ALA A 13 4.41 -9.96 7.07
C ALA A 13 5.93 -9.93 7.25
N PHE A 14 6.58 -9.01 6.56
CA PHE A 14 7.99 -8.72 6.71
C PHE A 14 8.24 -7.22 6.60
N LEU A 15 9.00 -6.69 7.54
CA LEU A 15 9.46 -5.31 7.58
C LEU A 15 11.00 -5.36 7.63
N PRO A 16 11.70 -4.70 6.69
CA PRO A 16 13.16 -4.80 6.62
C PRO A 16 13.82 -3.98 7.72
N ASN A 17 14.93 -4.50 8.25
CA ASN A 17 15.80 -3.83 9.21
C ASN A 17 15.08 -3.33 10.48
N ASP A 18 15.82 -2.65 11.36
CA ASP A 18 15.23 -2.00 12.53
C ASP A 18 14.41 -0.76 12.17
N PRO A 19 13.37 -0.43 12.94
CA PRO A 19 12.57 0.76 12.70
C PRO A 19 13.39 2.05 12.78
N VAL A 20 13.12 2.98 11.89
CA VAL A 20 13.73 4.30 11.79
C VAL A 20 12.76 5.32 12.35
N ASP A 21 13.16 6.05 13.39
CA ASP A 21 12.39 7.14 13.97
C ASP A 21 12.52 8.46 13.17
N ASN A 22 11.82 9.47 13.61
CA ASN A 22 11.76 10.77 12.94
C ASN A 22 13.10 11.52 12.91
N ASP A 23 13.97 11.28 13.88
CA ASP A 23 15.27 11.96 13.97
C ASP A 23 16.30 11.28 13.05
N ALA A 24 16.17 9.98 12.82
CA ALA A 24 17.07 9.19 11.99
C ALA A 24 16.76 9.19 10.50
N ILE A 25 15.61 9.73 10.05
CA ILE A 25 15.23 9.72 8.62
C ILE A 25 16.32 10.27 7.71
N ASP A 26 16.80 11.48 8.03
CA ASP A 26 17.79 12.16 7.19
C ASP A 26 19.17 11.48 7.25
N HIS A 27 19.44 10.71 8.30
CA HIS A 27 20.66 9.88 8.36
C HIS A 27 20.59 8.70 7.39
N VAL A 28 19.40 8.07 7.27
CA VAL A 28 19.22 6.90 6.40
C VAL A 28 18.99 7.29 4.95
N LEU A 29 18.12 8.27 4.69
CA LEU A 29 17.75 8.68 3.33
C LEU A 29 18.65 9.78 2.75
N GLY A 30 19.53 10.36 3.56
CA GLY A 30 20.27 11.58 3.23
C GLY A 30 19.43 12.84 3.46
N ALA A 31 20.06 13.94 3.84
CA ALA A 31 19.39 15.20 4.09
C ALA A 31 19.01 15.89 2.76
N VAL A 32 17.78 16.37 2.68
CA VAL A 32 17.25 17.21 1.61
C VAL A 32 16.76 18.50 2.27
N ASN A 33 17.63 19.45 2.58
CA ASN A 33 17.37 20.63 3.42
C ASN A 33 16.46 21.68 2.76
N GLN A 34 15.28 21.29 2.28
CA GLN A 34 14.33 22.17 1.61
C GLN A 34 13.33 22.83 2.57
N LEU A 35 12.93 22.12 3.62
CA LEU A 35 12.00 22.65 4.61
C LEU A 35 12.72 23.22 5.84
N SER A 36 12.18 24.32 6.37
CA SER A 36 12.62 24.80 7.69
C SER A 36 12.31 23.75 8.77
N GLY A 37 13.12 23.67 9.82
CA GLY A 37 12.92 22.70 10.91
C GLY A 37 11.51 22.75 11.51
N ARG A 38 10.87 23.94 11.56
CA ARG A 38 9.48 24.10 12.04
C ARG A 38 8.47 23.44 11.11
N VAL A 39 8.65 23.54 9.79
CA VAL A 39 7.74 22.93 8.81
C VAL A 39 7.90 21.41 8.86
N LYS A 40 9.15 20.90 8.90
CA LYS A 40 9.43 19.48 9.10
C LYS A 40 8.70 18.91 10.32
N GLN A 41 8.87 19.53 11.48
CA GLN A 41 8.21 19.13 12.72
C GLN A 41 6.68 19.10 12.57
N ARG A 42 6.09 20.09 11.90
CA ARG A 42 4.64 20.16 11.68
C ARG A 42 4.15 19.04 10.77
N VAL A 43 4.89 18.69 9.72
CA VAL A 43 4.58 17.57 8.84
C VAL A 43 4.62 16.26 9.63
N LEU A 44 5.67 16.02 10.40
CA LEU A 44 5.82 14.80 11.21
C LEU A 44 4.73 14.66 12.27
N LEU A 45 4.36 15.75 12.96
CA LEU A 45 3.26 15.76 13.93
C LEU A 45 1.91 15.44 13.27
N ASN A 46 1.64 16.03 12.10
CA ASN A 46 0.38 15.80 11.38
C ASN A 46 0.28 14.37 10.82
N ASN A 47 1.38 13.80 10.39
CA ASN A 47 1.41 12.41 9.91
C ASN A 47 1.23 11.40 11.04
N ALA A 48 1.70 11.75 12.24
CA ALA A 48 1.73 10.89 13.43
C ALA A 48 2.36 9.52 13.19
N ILE A 49 3.35 9.47 12.30
CA ILE A 49 4.22 8.32 12.09
C ILE A 49 5.44 8.50 12.99
N LEU A 50 5.64 7.59 13.92
CA LEU A 50 6.76 7.62 14.87
C LEU A 50 7.97 6.88 14.30
N THR A 51 7.70 5.74 13.66
CA THR A 51 8.73 4.89 13.05
C THR A 51 8.30 4.36 11.69
N ARG A 52 9.27 4.02 10.88
CA ARG A 52 9.12 3.36 9.56
C ARG A 52 10.28 2.42 9.31
N HIS A 53 10.17 1.59 8.28
CA HIS A 53 11.22 0.66 7.90
C HIS A 53 11.75 1.00 6.52
N TYR A 54 13.07 0.85 6.34
CA TYR A 54 13.73 1.04 5.06
C TYR A 54 14.65 -0.13 4.76
N ALA A 55 14.58 -0.65 3.54
CA ALA A 55 15.48 -1.69 3.05
C ALA A 55 16.85 -1.11 2.67
N ILE A 56 17.40 -0.30 3.55
CA ILE A 56 18.70 0.37 3.41
C ILE A 56 19.51 0.08 4.66
N ASP A 57 20.72 -0.43 4.47
CA ASP A 57 21.70 -0.59 5.54
C ASP A 57 22.19 0.78 6.03
N ARG A 58 22.04 1.05 7.32
CA ARG A 58 22.31 2.37 7.91
C ARG A 58 23.79 2.76 7.89
N ALA A 59 24.69 1.77 7.92
CA ALA A 59 26.12 2.01 7.97
C ALA A 59 26.71 2.27 6.57
N THR A 60 26.18 1.58 5.55
CA THR A 60 26.73 1.62 4.20
C THR A 60 25.88 2.40 3.20
N GLY A 61 24.62 2.68 3.53
CA GLY A 61 23.63 3.30 2.62
C GLY A 61 23.24 2.39 1.45
N LYS A 62 23.61 1.10 1.46
CA LYS A 62 23.30 0.15 0.39
C LYS A 62 21.94 -0.51 0.60
N PRO A 63 21.25 -0.88 -0.48
CA PRO A 63 20.02 -1.69 -0.38
C PRO A 63 20.30 -3.02 0.32
N THR A 64 19.41 -3.43 1.22
CA THR A 64 19.47 -4.73 1.91
C THR A 64 18.61 -5.79 1.24
N HIS A 65 17.54 -5.36 0.56
CA HIS A 65 16.59 -6.23 -0.13
C HIS A 65 16.13 -5.61 -1.43
N THR A 66 15.77 -6.44 -2.38
CA THR A 66 14.95 -6.08 -3.53
C THR A 66 13.46 -6.18 -3.15
N SER A 67 12.56 -5.63 -3.98
CA SER A 67 11.10 -5.76 -3.78
C SER A 67 10.66 -7.24 -3.82
N ALA A 68 11.26 -8.02 -4.70
CA ALA A 68 11.02 -9.46 -4.77
C ALA A 68 11.45 -10.18 -3.49
N GLN A 69 12.62 -9.85 -2.93
CA GLN A 69 13.12 -10.44 -1.68
C GLN A 69 12.24 -10.08 -0.48
N LEU A 70 11.79 -8.81 -0.35
CA LEU A 70 10.84 -8.42 0.70
C LEU A 70 9.56 -9.28 0.63
N THR A 71 9.04 -9.47 -0.58
CA THR A 71 7.84 -10.27 -0.81
C THR A 71 8.07 -11.74 -0.43
N CYS A 72 9.21 -12.31 -0.81
CA CYS A 72 9.58 -13.68 -0.44
C CYS A 72 9.68 -13.89 1.07
N GLU A 73 10.23 -12.93 1.81
CA GLU A 73 10.31 -13.04 3.28
C GLU A 73 8.91 -13.03 3.92
N ALA A 74 7.98 -12.21 3.42
CA ALA A 74 6.59 -12.23 3.88
C ALA A 74 5.91 -13.59 3.57
N ILE A 75 6.15 -14.16 2.39
CA ILE A 75 5.63 -15.48 2.00
C ILE A 75 6.25 -16.59 2.85
N ARG A 76 7.56 -16.56 3.10
CA ARG A 76 8.24 -17.52 3.99
C ARG A 76 7.71 -17.43 5.43
N ASN A 77 7.41 -16.23 5.91
CA ASN A 77 6.77 -16.04 7.23
C ASN A 77 5.35 -16.62 7.25
N LEU A 78 4.56 -16.36 6.21
CA LEU A 78 3.24 -16.98 6.04
C LEU A 78 3.35 -18.51 6.05
N ALA A 79 4.24 -19.09 5.27
CA ALA A 79 4.43 -20.54 5.16
C ALA A 79 4.76 -21.17 6.51
N ARG A 80 5.66 -20.55 7.29
CA ARG A 80 5.99 -20.98 8.65
C ARG A 80 4.80 -20.88 9.60
N ASN A 81 4.13 -19.73 9.62
CA ASN A 81 3.01 -19.46 10.53
C ASN A 81 1.80 -20.34 10.26
N ALA A 82 1.56 -20.64 8.99
CA ALA A 82 0.42 -21.44 8.55
C ALA A 82 0.76 -22.94 8.38
N ASN A 83 2.00 -23.37 8.63
CA ASN A 83 2.48 -24.72 8.32
C ASN A 83 2.09 -25.14 6.89
N PHE A 84 2.35 -24.26 5.92
CA PHE A 84 2.02 -24.42 4.50
C PHE A 84 3.27 -24.68 3.69
N SER A 85 3.27 -25.73 2.86
CA SER A 85 4.37 -26.00 1.93
C SER A 85 4.27 -25.09 0.71
N LEU A 86 5.33 -24.39 0.37
CA LEU A 86 5.38 -23.55 -0.83
C LEU A 86 5.21 -24.38 -2.12
N ASP A 87 5.58 -25.65 -2.09
CA ASP A 87 5.37 -26.60 -3.21
C ASP A 87 3.90 -26.98 -3.42
N ASP A 88 3.03 -26.72 -2.46
CA ASP A 88 1.59 -26.94 -2.59
C ASP A 88 0.83 -25.71 -3.12
N MET A 89 1.55 -24.63 -3.43
CA MET A 89 0.98 -23.39 -3.94
C MET A 89 0.52 -23.55 -5.39
N ASP A 90 -0.80 -23.39 -5.63
CA ASP A 90 -1.39 -23.47 -6.96
C ASP A 90 -1.34 -22.12 -7.70
N CYS A 91 -1.50 -21.01 -6.96
CA CYS A 91 -1.53 -19.67 -7.53
C CYS A 91 -0.77 -18.68 -6.65
N LEU A 92 0.12 -17.90 -7.27
CA LEU A 92 0.86 -16.80 -6.66
C LEU A 92 0.43 -15.47 -7.30
N VAL A 93 -0.10 -14.55 -6.51
CA VAL A 93 -0.51 -13.23 -7.01
C VAL A 93 0.21 -12.14 -6.25
N CYS A 94 1.04 -11.37 -6.95
CA CYS A 94 1.88 -10.34 -6.35
C CYS A 94 1.44 -8.94 -6.77
N GLY A 95 1.11 -8.10 -5.79
CA GLY A 95 0.78 -6.68 -5.99
C GLY A 95 1.86 -5.77 -5.45
N THR A 96 2.30 -4.81 -6.26
CA THR A 96 3.30 -3.81 -5.85
C THR A 96 3.15 -2.52 -6.64
N SER A 97 3.62 -1.40 -6.06
CA SER A 97 3.85 -0.15 -6.81
C SER A 97 5.32 0.02 -7.20
N SER A 98 6.21 -0.71 -6.54
CA SER A 98 7.67 -0.52 -6.57
C SER A 98 8.40 -1.81 -6.98
N ALA A 99 8.01 -2.38 -8.14
CA ALA A 99 8.74 -3.48 -8.74
C ALA A 99 10.20 -3.08 -9.03
N ASP A 100 11.13 -4.01 -8.86
CA ASP A 100 12.57 -3.75 -9.09
C ASP A 100 12.86 -3.39 -10.56
N GLN A 101 12.05 -3.90 -11.48
CA GLN A 101 12.14 -3.65 -12.93
C GLN A 101 10.76 -3.72 -13.58
N ILE A 102 10.66 -3.24 -14.81
CA ILE A 102 9.42 -3.31 -15.60
C ILE A 102 9.22 -4.71 -16.19
N ILE A 103 10.29 -5.35 -16.65
CA ILE A 103 10.35 -6.68 -17.27
C ILE A 103 11.60 -7.40 -16.76
N PRO A 104 11.48 -8.65 -16.29
CA PRO A 104 10.28 -9.48 -16.09
C PRO A 104 9.30 -8.92 -15.05
N ALA A 105 8.06 -9.43 -15.02
CA ALA A 105 7.05 -9.01 -14.06
C ALA A 105 7.46 -9.38 -12.62
N HIS A 106 7.05 -8.57 -11.64
CA HIS A 106 7.40 -8.73 -10.22
C HIS A 106 7.08 -10.14 -9.68
N GLY A 107 5.88 -10.67 -9.96
CA GLY A 107 5.50 -12.02 -9.52
C GLY A 107 6.41 -13.12 -10.06
N SER A 108 6.92 -12.98 -11.30
CA SER A 108 7.89 -13.94 -11.85
C SER A 108 9.23 -13.89 -11.13
N MET A 109 9.66 -12.70 -10.69
CA MET A 109 10.87 -12.55 -9.88
C MET A 109 10.69 -13.16 -8.49
N VAL A 110 9.53 -12.95 -7.87
CA VAL A 110 9.18 -13.55 -6.57
C VAL A 110 9.14 -15.08 -6.68
N HIS A 111 8.50 -15.64 -7.71
CA HIS A 111 8.44 -17.07 -7.92
C HIS A 111 9.84 -17.70 -8.10
N ALA A 112 10.69 -17.06 -8.89
CA ALA A 112 12.07 -17.50 -9.08
C ALA A 112 12.89 -17.46 -7.78
N GLU A 113 12.73 -16.41 -6.97
CA GLU A 113 13.43 -16.23 -5.68
C GLU A 113 12.93 -17.24 -4.61
N LEU A 114 11.66 -17.64 -4.67
CA LEU A 114 11.10 -18.68 -3.79
C LEU A 114 11.65 -20.07 -4.12
N GLY A 115 11.91 -20.36 -5.39
CA GLY A 115 12.41 -21.65 -5.87
C GLY A 115 11.41 -22.80 -5.69
N CYS A 116 10.11 -22.52 -5.64
CA CYS A 116 9.05 -23.51 -5.49
C CYS A 116 8.63 -24.10 -6.85
N ARG A 117 7.77 -25.11 -6.83
CA ARG A 117 7.26 -25.78 -8.05
C ARG A 117 6.53 -24.80 -8.97
N PRO A 118 6.41 -25.13 -10.26
CA PRO A 118 5.61 -24.33 -11.19
C PRO A 118 4.17 -24.16 -10.70
N CYS A 119 3.69 -22.92 -10.71
CA CYS A 119 2.33 -22.52 -10.35
C CYS A 119 1.84 -21.41 -11.27
N GLU A 120 0.57 -21.07 -11.19
CA GLU A 120 0.05 -19.86 -11.83
C GLU A 120 0.64 -18.63 -11.17
N VAL A 121 1.17 -17.67 -11.96
CA VAL A 121 1.78 -16.44 -11.43
C VAL A 121 1.13 -15.22 -12.07
N VAL A 122 0.64 -14.30 -11.23
CA VAL A 122 0.01 -13.05 -11.66
C VAL A 122 0.66 -11.87 -10.96
N THR A 123 0.84 -10.78 -11.69
CA THR A 123 1.34 -9.50 -11.15
C THR A 123 0.27 -8.43 -11.33
N THR A 124 -0.01 -7.68 -10.26
CA THR A 124 -0.82 -6.47 -10.30
C THR A 124 0.03 -5.27 -9.95
N MET A 125 -0.16 -4.17 -10.67
CA MET A 125 0.53 -2.89 -10.44
C MET A 125 -0.46 -1.79 -10.13
N GLY A 126 -0.02 -0.80 -9.41
CA GLY A 126 -0.78 0.36 -8.98
C GLY A 126 -0.05 1.02 -7.82
N VAL A 127 -0.78 1.64 -6.90
CA VAL A 127 -0.25 2.11 -5.63
C VAL A 127 -0.90 1.29 -4.50
N CYS A 128 -1.57 1.91 -3.54
CA CYS A 128 -2.15 1.21 -2.39
C CYS A 128 -3.12 0.08 -2.76
N CYS A 129 -3.85 0.21 -3.88
CA CYS A 129 -4.77 -0.81 -4.36
C CYS A 129 -4.12 -1.95 -5.15
N ALA A 130 -2.81 -1.93 -5.42
CA ALA A 130 -2.15 -3.04 -6.11
C ALA A 130 -2.27 -4.36 -5.33
N GLY A 131 -1.98 -4.34 -4.02
CA GLY A 131 -2.12 -5.52 -3.16
C GLY A 131 -3.55 -6.03 -3.07
N ILE A 132 -4.54 -5.14 -2.90
CA ILE A 132 -5.94 -5.58 -2.80
C ILE A 132 -6.50 -6.08 -4.14
N THR A 133 -5.94 -5.63 -5.26
CA THR A 133 -6.25 -6.18 -6.59
C THR A 133 -5.66 -7.59 -6.73
N ALA A 134 -4.44 -7.83 -6.24
CA ALA A 134 -3.85 -9.16 -6.13
C ALA A 134 -4.72 -10.08 -5.26
N PHE A 135 -5.17 -9.59 -4.12
CA PHE A 135 -6.10 -10.31 -3.25
C PHE A 135 -7.38 -10.70 -3.98
N LYS A 136 -7.98 -9.78 -4.73
CA LYS A 136 -9.22 -10.04 -5.49
C LYS A 136 -9.03 -11.14 -6.52
N TYR A 137 -7.90 -11.14 -7.24
CA TYR A 137 -7.61 -12.20 -8.20
C TYR A 137 -7.52 -13.55 -7.52
N GLY A 138 -6.71 -13.70 -6.48
CA GLY A 138 -6.56 -14.95 -5.72
C GLY A 138 -7.88 -15.43 -5.10
N TYR A 139 -8.67 -14.50 -4.54
CA TYR A 139 -10.01 -14.80 -4.03
C TYR A 139 -10.92 -15.40 -5.11
N LEU A 140 -11.01 -14.74 -6.27
CA LEU A 140 -11.87 -15.21 -7.37
C LEU A 140 -11.37 -16.54 -7.95
N ASN A 141 -10.05 -16.72 -8.02
CA ASN A 141 -9.42 -17.95 -8.53
C ASN A 141 -9.74 -19.15 -7.64
N VAL A 142 -9.69 -19.00 -6.32
CA VAL A 142 -10.09 -20.05 -5.36
C VAL A 142 -11.61 -20.23 -5.34
N ALA A 143 -12.39 -19.14 -5.28
CA ALA A 143 -13.85 -19.22 -5.22
C ALA A 143 -14.48 -19.81 -6.48
N SER A 144 -13.84 -19.69 -7.64
CA SER A 144 -14.28 -20.35 -8.88
C SER A 144 -13.89 -21.83 -8.97
N GLY A 145 -13.02 -22.31 -8.07
CA GLY A 145 -12.47 -23.67 -8.09
C GLY A 145 -11.34 -23.87 -9.11
N ASN A 146 -10.81 -22.80 -9.72
CA ASN A 146 -9.68 -22.88 -10.64
C ASN A 146 -8.38 -23.27 -9.93
N SER A 147 -8.20 -22.81 -8.68
CA SER A 147 -7.07 -23.18 -7.82
C SER A 147 -7.56 -23.67 -6.46
N ARG A 148 -6.86 -24.64 -5.88
CA ARG A 148 -7.13 -25.15 -4.52
C ARG A 148 -6.72 -24.17 -3.44
N ASN A 149 -5.73 -23.34 -3.74
CA ASN A 149 -5.23 -22.27 -2.86
C ASN A 149 -4.61 -21.15 -3.70
N ALA A 150 -4.46 -19.99 -3.07
CA ALA A 150 -3.72 -18.87 -3.63
C ALA A 150 -2.92 -18.18 -2.54
N VAL A 151 -1.64 -17.91 -2.79
CA VAL A 151 -0.84 -16.97 -2.00
C VAL A 151 -0.91 -15.62 -2.67
N VAL A 152 -1.45 -14.64 -1.94
CA VAL A 152 -1.63 -13.27 -2.42
C VAL A 152 -0.76 -12.32 -1.61
N THR A 153 -0.13 -11.34 -2.27
CA THR A 153 0.80 -10.44 -1.60
C THR A 153 0.57 -8.97 -1.94
N GLY A 154 0.98 -8.11 -1.02
CA GLY A 154 1.22 -6.70 -1.26
C GLY A 154 2.63 -6.35 -0.79
N SER A 155 3.41 -5.65 -1.60
CA SER A 155 4.77 -5.23 -1.24
C SER A 155 5.04 -3.80 -1.65
N GLU A 156 5.90 -3.12 -0.89
CA GLU A 156 6.33 -1.76 -1.15
C GLU A 156 7.82 -1.62 -0.84
N LEU A 157 8.61 -1.16 -1.81
CA LEU A 157 10.01 -0.79 -1.69
C LEU A 157 10.19 0.65 -2.14
N ALA A 158 9.75 1.60 -1.31
CA ALA A 158 9.77 3.01 -1.62
C ALA A 158 11.14 3.67 -1.37
N SER A 159 11.88 3.19 -0.36
CA SER A 159 13.08 3.86 0.16
C SER A 159 14.15 4.16 -0.89
N PRO A 160 14.43 3.33 -1.92
CA PRO A 160 15.41 3.68 -2.94
C PRO A 160 15.07 4.96 -3.68
N SER A 161 13.77 5.21 -3.93
CA SER A 161 13.29 6.42 -4.62
C SER A 161 13.21 7.66 -3.70
N LEU A 162 13.36 7.46 -2.39
CA LEU A 162 13.28 8.53 -1.39
C LEU A 162 14.64 9.06 -0.95
N THR A 163 15.75 8.47 -1.41
CA THR A 163 17.10 8.92 -1.06
C THR A 163 17.41 10.29 -1.64
N ALA A 164 18.20 11.08 -0.93
CA ALA A 164 18.55 12.46 -1.30
C ALA A 164 19.12 12.60 -2.72
N ARG A 165 19.79 11.57 -3.23
CA ARG A 165 20.34 11.56 -4.60
C ARG A 165 19.29 11.77 -5.70
N HIS A 166 18.05 11.34 -5.48
CA HIS A 166 16.96 11.52 -6.44
C HIS A 166 16.39 12.94 -6.45
N PHE A 167 16.68 13.72 -5.40
CA PHE A 167 16.24 15.12 -5.25
C PHE A 167 17.36 16.13 -5.58
N GLN A 168 18.60 15.67 -5.81
CA GLN A 168 19.76 16.54 -6.08
C GLN A 168 19.56 17.46 -7.29
N PRO A 169 19.02 16.99 -8.44
CA PRO A 169 18.77 17.87 -9.60
C PRO A 169 17.81 19.01 -9.29
N GLU A 170 16.90 18.81 -8.34
CA GLU A 170 15.96 19.84 -7.88
C GLU A 170 16.64 20.85 -6.96
N LEU A 171 17.45 20.38 -6.04
CA LEU A 171 18.23 21.25 -5.14
C LEU A 171 19.12 22.23 -5.94
N ASP A 172 19.73 21.76 -7.01
CA ASP A 172 20.61 22.58 -7.85
C ASP A 172 19.82 23.60 -8.68
N ARG A 173 18.57 23.28 -9.07
CA ARG A 173 17.67 24.17 -9.80
C ARG A 173 16.97 25.16 -8.87
N GLU A 174 16.48 24.70 -7.72
CA GLU A 174 15.71 25.48 -6.75
C GLU A 174 16.57 26.49 -5.98
N ARG A 175 17.87 26.27 -5.81
CA ARG A 175 18.81 27.33 -5.33
C ARG A 175 18.74 28.60 -6.16
N LYS A 176 18.31 28.50 -7.43
CA LYS A 176 18.07 29.65 -8.33
C LYS A 176 16.62 30.16 -8.29
N GLU A 177 15.66 29.39 -7.77
CA GLU A 177 14.21 29.64 -7.87
C GLU A 177 13.44 29.53 -6.54
N ILE A 178 14.12 29.25 -5.41
CA ILE A 178 13.54 28.94 -4.07
C ILE A 178 12.50 29.95 -3.55
N GLY A 179 12.40 31.13 -4.13
CA GLY A 179 11.36 32.10 -3.78
C GLY A 179 9.99 31.86 -4.41
N LYS A 180 9.84 30.88 -5.33
CA LYS A 180 8.67 30.80 -6.21
C LYS A 180 7.73 29.59 -5.96
N GLU A 181 8.19 28.48 -5.40
CA GLU A 181 7.34 27.27 -5.24
C GLU A 181 7.58 26.49 -3.92
N PRO A 182 7.14 27.02 -2.75
CA PRO A 182 7.27 26.31 -1.47
C PRO A 182 6.49 24.98 -1.42
N MET A 183 5.50 24.80 -2.30
CA MET A 183 4.65 23.60 -2.34
C MET A 183 5.39 22.37 -2.84
N LEU A 184 6.27 22.51 -3.86
CA LEU A 184 7.05 21.38 -4.39
C LEU A 184 8.01 20.80 -3.34
N ALA A 185 8.66 21.63 -2.57
CA ALA A 185 9.51 21.21 -1.46
C ALA A 185 8.69 20.44 -0.41
N PHE A 186 7.47 20.87 -0.13
CA PHE A 186 6.55 20.19 0.79
C PHE A 186 6.12 18.82 0.25
N GLU A 187 5.82 18.71 -1.04
CA GLU A 187 5.37 17.46 -1.66
C GLU A 187 6.45 16.37 -1.63
N ASN A 188 7.69 16.74 -1.90
CA ASN A 188 8.83 15.82 -1.86
C ASN A 188 9.09 15.29 -0.44
N ASP A 189 9.18 16.19 0.54
CA ASP A 189 9.42 15.83 1.93
C ASP A 189 8.24 15.09 2.55
N PHE A 190 7.00 15.37 2.11
CA PHE A 190 5.81 14.69 2.57
C PHE A 190 5.89 13.17 2.32
N LEU A 191 6.29 12.76 1.10
CA LEU A 191 6.46 11.33 0.75
C LEU A 191 7.60 10.69 1.54
N ARG A 192 8.73 11.39 1.70
CA ARG A 192 9.89 10.89 2.46
C ARG A 192 9.56 10.65 3.93
N TYR A 193 8.66 11.44 4.51
CA TYR A 193 8.27 11.32 5.91
C TYR A 193 7.12 10.35 6.16
N MET A 194 6.42 9.90 5.11
CA MET A 194 5.30 8.97 5.23
C MET A 194 5.64 7.54 4.86
N LEU A 195 6.33 7.34 3.73
CA LEU A 195 6.49 6.02 3.13
C LEU A 195 7.45 5.14 3.93
N SER A 196 7.18 3.86 3.89
CA SER A 196 7.89 2.79 4.58
C SER A 196 7.96 1.58 3.66
N ASP A 197 9.02 0.80 3.77
CA ASP A 197 9.15 -0.48 3.06
C ASP A 197 8.52 -1.62 3.86
N GLY A 198 7.99 -2.59 3.15
CA GLY A 198 7.46 -3.80 3.76
C GLY A 198 6.70 -4.68 2.78
N ALA A 199 6.41 -5.88 3.20
CA ALA A 199 5.59 -6.82 2.45
C ALA A 199 4.66 -7.60 3.37
N GLY A 200 3.50 -7.97 2.83
CA GLY A 200 2.56 -8.86 3.48
C GLY A 200 2.07 -9.94 2.53
N ALA A 201 1.75 -11.09 3.09
CA ALA A 201 1.24 -12.25 2.35
C ALA A 201 0.07 -12.88 3.07
N MET A 202 -0.90 -13.37 2.32
CA MET A 202 -2.04 -14.12 2.84
C MET A 202 -2.26 -15.38 2.03
N LEU A 203 -2.68 -16.45 2.69
CA LEU A 203 -3.11 -17.69 2.07
C LEU A 203 -4.64 -17.68 1.98
N ILE A 204 -5.16 -17.96 0.79
CA ILE A 204 -6.60 -18.10 0.54
C ILE A 204 -6.88 -19.56 0.19
N GLU A 205 -7.85 -20.16 0.91
CA GLU A 205 -8.26 -21.56 0.75
C GLU A 205 -9.79 -21.66 0.70
N PRO A 206 -10.38 -22.74 0.12
CA PRO A 206 -11.83 -22.91 0.00
C PRO A 206 -12.53 -23.29 1.32
N LYS A 207 -11.75 -23.63 2.35
CA LYS A 207 -12.26 -24.03 3.68
C LYS A 207 -11.48 -23.31 4.77
N PRO A 208 -12.12 -23.02 5.93
CA PRO A 208 -11.38 -22.54 7.08
C PRO A 208 -10.51 -23.66 7.65
N ARG A 209 -9.51 -23.30 8.42
CA ARG A 209 -8.70 -24.27 9.17
C ARG A 209 -9.40 -24.71 10.44
N ASP A 210 -9.14 -25.93 10.85
CA ASP A 210 -9.72 -26.49 12.07
C ASP A 210 -9.20 -25.79 13.34
N ASN A 211 -7.98 -25.26 13.29
CA ASN A 211 -7.33 -24.55 14.38
C ASN A 211 -6.80 -23.18 13.92
N GLY A 212 -6.97 -22.20 14.79
CA GLY A 212 -6.54 -20.82 14.52
C GLY A 212 -7.61 -19.97 13.85
N LEU A 213 -7.29 -18.71 13.67
CA LEU A 213 -8.18 -17.74 13.02
C LEU A 213 -8.23 -17.97 11.52
N SER A 214 -9.43 -18.11 10.98
CA SER A 214 -9.70 -17.98 9.55
C SER A 214 -10.69 -16.85 9.33
N LEU A 215 -10.57 -16.14 8.19
CA LEU A 215 -11.47 -15.04 7.84
C LEU A 215 -12.23 -15.41 6.57
N HIS A 216 -13.54 -15.63 6.66
CA HIS A 216 -14.41 -15.77 5.49
C HIS A 216 -14.42 -14.49 4.69
N ILE A 217 -14.20 -14.58 3.39
CA ILE A 217 -14.26 -13.43 2.49
C ILE A 217 -15.71 -13.25 2.06
N ASP A 218 -16.40 -12.29 2.67
CA ASP A 218 -17.82 -12.05 2.39
C ASP A 218 -17.99 -11.36 1.03
N TRP A 219 -17.22 -10.30 0.81
CA TRP A 219 -17.17 -9.58 -0.46
C TRP A 219 -15.96 -8.62 -0.54
N LEU A 220 -15.59 -8.30 -1.77
CA LEU A 220 -14.56 -7.30 -2.09
C LEU A 220 -15.02 -6.48 -3.30
N ASP A 221 -15.14 -5.18 -3.11
CA ASP A 221 -15.45 -4.21 -4.16
C ASP A 221 -14.25 -3.28 -4.40
N ILE A 222 -13.91 -3.07 -5.68
CA ILE A 222 -12.87 -2.15 -6.13
C ILE A 222 -13.51 -1.24 -7.18
N LEU A 223 -13.38 0.07 -6.99
CA LEU A 223 -13.99 1.09 -7.83
C LEU A 223 -12.92 2.11 -8.25
N SER A 224 -12.76 2.32 -9.55
CA SER A 224 -11.87 3.34 -10.11
C SER A 224 -12.67 4.59 -10.51
N PHE A 225 -12.17 5.74 -10.10
CA PHE A 225 -12.66 7.07 -10.50
C PHE A 225 -11.65 7.80 -11.38
N ALA A 226 -10.82 7.05 -12.12
CA ALA A 226 -9.76 7.61 -12.95
C ALA A 226 -10.25 8.57 -14.05
N THR A 227 -11.52 8.51 -14.42
CA THR A 227 -12.18 9.43 -15.37
C THR A 227 -12.63 10.74 -14.73
N GLU A 228 -12.70 10.81 -13.40
CA GLU A 228 -13.18 11.97 -12.66
C GLU A 228 -12.05 12.79 -12.02
N THR A 229 -10.81 12.36 -12.20
CA THR A 229 -9.66 13.02 -11.61
C THR A 229 -8.44 12.96 -12.53
N GLU A 230 -7.56 13.93 -12.37
CA GLU A 230 -6.22 13.94 -12.95
C GLU A 230 -5.27 13.00 -12.20
N VAL A 231 -4.09 12.79 -12.78
CA VAL A 231 -3.01 12.04 -12.13
C VAL A 231 -2.57 12.80 -10.87
N CYS A 232 -2.53 12.11 -9.74
CA CYS A 232 -2.19 12.70 -8.44
C CYS A 232 -0.85 12.19 -7.90
N MET A 233 -0.61 10.85 -7.88
CA MET A 233 0.70 10.30 -7.55
C MET A 233 1.27 9.60 -8.78
N TYR A 234 2.55 9.79 -9.07
CA TYR A 234 3.15 9.30 -10.31
C TYR A 234 4.65 9.09 -10.23
N PHE A 235 5.11 8.16 -11.08
CA PHE A 235 6.50 7.87 -11.38
C PHE A 235 6.60 7.51 -12.87
N GLY A 236 7.65 7.92 -13.57
CA GLY A 236 7.81 7.65 -15.00
C GLY A 236 7.02 8.59 -15.92
N LEU A 237 6.46 9.66 -15.37
CA LEU A 237 5.80 10.70 -16.14
C LEU A 237 6.05 12.09 -15.55
N ARG A 238 5.72 13.13 -16.31
CA ARG A 238 5.69 14.53 -15.87
C ARG A 238 4.33 15.13 -16.22
N LYS A 239 3.72 15.85 -15.28
CA LYS A 239 2.53 16.67 -15.56
C LYS A 239 2.95 17.91 -16.32
N GLU A 240 2.18 18.28 -17.32
CA GLU A 240 2.37 19.46 -18.14
C GLU A 240 1.16 20.39 -18.03
N LYS A 241 1.22 21.57 -18.64
CA LYS A 241 0.11 22.51 -18.65
C LYS A 241 -1.14 21.90 -19.28
N GLY A 242 -2.32 22.19 -18.70
CA GLY A 242 -3.61 21.69 -19.19
C GLY A 242 -3.87 20.21 -18.90
N ASN A 243 -3.30 19.66 -17.86
CA ASN A 243 -3.44 18.25 -17.45
C ASN A 243 -2.90 17.23 -18.45
N SER A 244 -2.12 17.64 -19.45
CA SER A 244 -1.39 16.73 -20.30
C SER A 244 -0.26 16.05 -19.51
N ILE A 245 0.15 14.88 -19.97
CA ILE A 245 1.24 14.11 -19.37
C ILE A 245 2.27 13.75 -20.42
N ALA A 246 3.56 13.91 -20.09
CA ALA A 246 4.68 13.40 -20.86
C ALA A 246 5.18 12.10 -20.22
N SER A 247 5.37 11.05 -21.02
CA SER A 247 5.94 9.77 -20.56
C SER A 247 7.45 9.77 -20.69
N TYR A 248 8.15 9.16 -19.72
CA TYR A 248 9.60 8.92 -19.81
C TYR A 248 10.02 8.16 -21.08
N ARG A 249 9.11 7.34 -21.62
CA ARG A 249 9.36 6.55 -22.85
C ARG A 249 9.49 7.38 -24.11
N HIS A 250 9.01 8.62 -24.09
CA HIS A 250 9.07 9.55 -25.23
C HIS A 250 10.24 10.54 -25.11
N VAL A 251 11.05 10.41 -24.06
CA VAL A 251 12.24 11.26 -23.85
C VAL A 251 13.41 10.68 -24.64
N SER A 252 13.89 11.44 -25.61
CA SER A 252 14.98 11.01 -26.51
C SER A 252 16.37 11.20 -25.90
N ASP A 253 16.56 12.25 -25.07
CA ASP A 253 17.83 12.53 -24.39
C ASP A 253 17.78 11.94 -22.95
N PRO A 254 18.64 10.95 -22.62
CA PRO A 254 18.72 10.42 -21.26
C PRO A 254 18.95 11.47 -20.16
N ALA A 255 19.64 12.58 -20.48
CA ALA A 255 19.84 13.66 -19.52
C ALA A 255 18.53 14.36 -19.13
N GLU A 256 17.56 14.41 -20.02
CA GLU A 256 16.24 14.97 -19.74
C GLU A 256 15.41 14.10 -18.79
N LEU A 257 15.67 12.78 -18.66
CA LEU A 257 15.00 11.93 -17.68
C LEU A 257 15.26 12.42 -16.26
N SER A 258 16.49 12.79 -15.96
CA SER A 258 16.87 13.33 -14.65
C SER A 258 16.39 14.78 -14.49
N LYS A 259 16.70 15.68 -15.43
CA LYS A 259 16.29 17.09 -15.37
C LYS A 259 14.78 17.26 -15.37
N GLY A 260 14.03 16.40 -16.06
CA GLY A 260 12.58 16.41 -16.16
C GLY A 260 11.86 15.69 -15.01
N ARG A 261 12.59 15.15 -14.02
CA ARG A 261 12.06 14.44 -12.84
C ARG A 261 11.24 13.19 -13.15
N PHE A 262 11.41 12.61 -14.34
CA PHE A 262 10.61 11.43 -14.72
C PHE A 262 10.80 10.23 -13.81
N LEU A 263 11.99 10.08 -13.23
CA LEU A 263 12.34 8.98 -12.34
C LEU A 263 12.28 9.36 -10.84
N SER A 264 11.57 10.43 -10.52
CA SER A 264 11.26 10.82 -9.14
C SER A 264 9.81 10.48 -8.82
N LEU A 265 9.55 9.95 -7.62
CA LEU A 265 8.20 9.76 -7.13
C LEU A 265 7.63 11.12 -6.74
N ALA A 266 6.48 11.47 -7.29
CA ALA A 266 5.82 12.74 -7.05
C ALA A 266 4.34 12.55 -6.67
N GLN A 267 3.81 13.50 -5.87
CA GLN A 267 2.41 13.54 -5.49
C GLN A 267 1.89 14.98 -5.49
N ASP A 268 0.80 15.20 -6.18
CA ASP A 268 0.06 16.46 -6.16
C ASP A 268 -0.84 16.49 -4.92
N VAL A 269 -0.37 17.14 -3.87
CA VAL A 269 -1.06 17.21 -2.58
C VAL A 269 -2.35 18.04 -2.67
N SER A 270 -2.43 18.99 -3.61
CA SER A 270 -3.66 19.78 -3.83
C SER A 270 -4.77 18.90 -4.37
N VAL A 271 -4.50 18.12 -5.41
CA VAL A 271 -5.44 17.13 -5.98
C VAL A 271 -5.80 16.09 -4.93
N LEU A 272 -4.84 15.58 -4.17
CA LEU A 272 -5.08 14.62 -3.10
C LEU A 272 -6.11 15.15 -2.10
N ARG A 273 -5.88 16.34 -1.58
CA ARG A 273 -6.73 16.94 -0.54
C ARG A 273 -8.14 17.26 -1.02
N GLU A 274 -8.27 17.69 -2.29
CA GLU A 274 -9.57 18.03 -2.89
C GLU A 274 -10.37 16.78 -3.25
N ARG A 275 -9.73 15.79 -3.89
CA ARG A 275 -10.45 14.67 -4.51
C ARG A 275 -10.74 13.51 -3.57
N ILE A 276 -9.84 13.20 -2.62
CA ILE A 276 -10.01 12.03 -1.74
C ILE A 276 -11.33 12.06 -0.98
N PRO A 277 -11.77 13.15 -0.30
CA PRO A 277 -13.03 13.13 0.44
C PRO A 277 -14.24 12.93 -0.49
N ALA A 278 -14.32 13.70 -1.57
CA ALA A 278 -15.46 13.64 -2.49
C ALA A 278 -15.61 12.27 -3.17
N LEU A 279 -14.49 11.65 -3.58
CA LEU A 279 -14.52 10.36 -4.23
C LEU A 279 -14.65 9.21 -3.23
N THR A 280 -14.19 9.37 -1.98
CA THR A 280 -14.50 8.43 -0.89
C THR A 280 -16.01 8.36 -0.65
N HIS A 281 -16.70 9.51 -0.57
CA HIS A 281 -18.16 9.55 -0.48
C HIS A 281 -18.83 8.76 -1.62
N LYS A 282 -18.45 9.03 -2.87
CA LYS A 282 -19.01 8.31 -4.03
C LYS A 282 -18.77 6.81 -3.96
N ALA A 283 -17.55 6.39 -3.58
CA ALA A 283 -17.19 4.99 -3.45
C ALA A 283 -17.98 4.29 -2.34
N LEU A 284 -18.10 4.93 -1.18
CA LEU A 284 -18.89 4.42 -0.06
C LEU A 284 -20.38 4.28 -0.43
N MET A 285 -20.96 5.29 -1.07
CA MET A 285 -22.36 5.23 -1.52
C MET A 285 -22.59 4.15 -2.59
N ALA A 286 -21.65 3.95 -3.50
CA ALA A 286 -21.73 2.87 -4.48
C ALA A 286 -21.66 1.49 -3.80
N THR A 287 -20.79 1.34 -2.81
CA THR A 287 -20.67 0.11 -2.02
C THR A 287 -21.93 -0.14 -1.19
N LYS A 288 -22.50 0.87 -0.53
CA LYS A 288 -23.76 0.74 0.23
C LYS A 288 -24.94 0.29 -0.64
N ARG A 289 -25.03 0.80 -1.89
CA ARG A 289 -26.10 0.37 -2.82
C ARG A 289 -25.96 -1.10 -3.24
N LYS A 290 -24.74 -1.62 -3.26
CA LYS A 290 -24.43 -2.99 -3.72
C LYS A 290 -24.38 -4.00 -2.58
N ARG A 291 -24.03 -3.55 -1.38
CA ARG A 291 -23.77 -4.39 -0.21
C ARG A 291 -24.59 -3.91 0.98
N GLU A 292 -25.04 -4.85 1.78
CA GLU A 292 -25.64 -4.53 3.09
C GLU A 292 -24.50 -4.11 4.04
N LEU A 293 -24.20 -2.82 4.06
CA LEU A 293 -23.19 -2.26 4.96
C LEU A 293 -23.87 -1.64 6.18
N VAL A 294 -23.87 -2.39 7.27
CA VAL A 294 -24.47 -2.04 8.56
C VAL A 294 -23.37 -1.78 9.58
N SER A 295 -23.20 -0.51 9.97
CA SER A 295 -22.07 -0.07 10.83
C SER A 295 -22.07 -0.74 12.21
N GLU A 296 -23.24 -1.03 12.78
CA GLU A 296 -23.40 -1.70 14.07
C GLU A 296 -22.81 -3.12 14.07
N ARG A 297 -22.86 -3.77 12.90
CA ARG A 297 -22.35 -5.12 12.70
C ARG A 297 -20.85 -5.18 12.40
N ILE A 298 -20.15 -4.03 12.31
CA ILE A 298 -18.71 -3.98 12.12
C ILE A 298 -18.05 -3.94 13.50
N ASP A 299 -17.20 -4.91 13.77
CA ASP A 299 -16.42 -5.00 15.01
C ASP A 299 -15.06 -4.37 14.88
N TRP A 300 -14.44 -4.48 13.67
CA TRP A 300 -13.15 -3.92 13.37
C TRP A 300 -13.20 -3.15 12.07
N PHE A 301 -12.73 -1.91 12.08
CA PHE A 301 -12.52 -1.09 10.87
C PHE A 301 -11.03 -0.86 10.67
N LEU A 302 -10.53 -1.27 9.50
CA LEU A 302 -9.13 -1.18 9.12
C LEU A 302 -8.98 -0.18 7.97
N PRO A 303 -8.97 1.14 8.24
CA PRO A 303 -8.74 2.12 7.21
C PRO A 303 -7.25 2.24 6.92
N HIS A 304 -6.86 1.99 5.67
CA HIS A 304 -5.56 2.41 5.18
C HIS A 304 -5.61 3.91 4.87
N TYR A 305 -4.96 4.73 5.67
CA TYR A 305 -4.70 6.13 5.36
C TYR A 305 -3.21 6.44 5.51
N SER A 306 -2.70 7.30 4.63
CA SER A 306 -1.27 7.59 4.54
C SER A 306 -0.75 8.55 5.63
N SER A 307 -1.65 9.25 6.32
CA SER A 307 -1.35 10.23 7.36
C SER A 307 -2.52 10.33 8.32
N LYS A 308 -2.24 10.54 9.61
CA LYS A 308 -3.29 10.79 10.63
C LYS A 308 -4.17 12.00 10.28
N TRP A 309 -3.67 12.91 9.45
CA TRP A 309 -4.47 14.04 8.96
C TRP A 309 -5.79 13.60 8.30
N PHE A 310 -5.81 12.45 7.64
CA PHE A 310 -7.02 11.91 6.99
C PHE A 310 -7.98 11.23 7.97
N ARG A 311 -7.59 10.97 9.23
CA ARG A 311 -8.38 10.20 10.17
C ARG A 311 -9.70 10.89 10.54
N GLN A 312 -9.66 12.18 10.89
CA GLN A 312 -10.86 12.93 11.27
C GLN A 312 -11.77 13.19 10.07
N PRO A 313 -11.28 13.66 8.90
CA PRO A 313 -12.12 13.79 7.70
C PRO A 313 -12.81 12.48 7.29
N LEU A 314 -12.14 11.34 7.41
CA LEU A 314 -12.77 10.04 7.12
C LEU A 314 -13.85 9.70 8.14
N TYR A 315 -13.63 9.98 9.42
CA TYR A 315 -14.61 9.74 10.48
C TYR A 315 -15.88 10.58 10.27
N ASP A 316 -15.71 11.87 10.00
CA ASP A 316 -16.82 12.79 9.74
C ASP A 316 -17.64 12.36 8.51
N LEU A 317 -16.93 11.98 7.43
CA LEU A 317 -17.57 11.46 6.22
C LEU A 317 -18.38 10.18 6.49
N LEU A 318 -17.85 9.24 7.29
CA LEU A 318 -18.58 8.02 7.64
C LEU A 318 -19.87 8.34 8.42
N ILE A 319 -19.86 9.34 9.30
CA ILE A 319 -21.05 9.80 10.02
C ILE A 319 -22.05 10.41 9.05
N ASP A 320 -21.61 11.35 8.23
CA ASP A 320 -22.46 12.08 7.26
C ASP A 320 -23.12 11.12 6.26
N ASP A 321 -22.42 10.06 5.88
CA ASP A 321 -22.87 9.03 4.95
C ASP A 321 -23.72 7.93 5.62
N GLY A 322 -24.00 8.04 6.93
CA GLY A 322 -24.82 7.09 7.67
C GLY A 322 -24.17 5.71 7.83
N VAL A 323 -22.85 5.68 8.05
CA VAL A 323 -22.05 4.50 8.41
C VAL A 323 -21.15 4.85 9.60
N PRO A 324 -21.71 5.29 10.73
CA PRO A 324 -20.93 5.70 11.90
C PRO A 324 -20.17 4.50 12.49
N ILE A 325 -18.85 4.50 12.36
CA ILE A 325 -17.98 3.49 12.98
C ILE A 325 -17.11 4.21 14.01
N PRO A 326 -17.33 4.00 15.32
CA PRO A 326 -16.62 4.71 16.37
C PRO A 326 -15.13 4.32 16.41
N TYR A 327 -14.29 5.24 16.91
CA TYR A 327 -12.83 5.06 16.89
C TYR A 327 -12.32 3.84 17.66
N GLU A 328 -13.06 3.34 18.62
CA GLU A 328 -12.73 2.14 19.41
C GLU A 328 -12.70 0.87 18.56
N LYS A 329 -13.42 0.89 17.44
CA LYS A 329 -13.43 -0.19 16.44
C LYS A 329 -12.33 -0.03 15.38
N TRP A 330 -11.60 1.09 15.35
CA TRP A 330 -10.56 1.33 14.35
C TRP A 330 -9.25 0.67 14.75
N PHE A 331 -8.68 -0.04 13.80
CA PHE A 331 -7.32 -0.57 13.92
C PHE A 331 -6.42 0.02 12.87
N THR A 332 -5.28 0.54 13.29
CA THR A 332 -4.20 1.01 12.41
C THR A 332 -2.85 0.81 13.09
N ASN A 333 -1.84 0.48 12.32
CA ASN A 333 -0.45 0.40 12.76
C ASN A 333 0.44 1.47 12.10
N LEU A 334 -0.18 2.45 11.43
CA LEU A 334 0.52 3.57 10.79
C LEU A 334 1.57 4.25 11.70
N PRO A 335 1.32 4.50 13.00
CA PRO A 335 2.32 5.15 13.86
C PRO A 335 3.63 4.39 14.00
N SER A 336 3.59 3.06 13.99
CA SER A 336 4.76 2.20 14.23
C SER A 336 5.36 1.58 12.97
N LYS A 337 4.60 1.51 11.88
CA LYS A 337 5.03 0.84 10.63
C LYS A 337 5.21 1.81 9.47
N GLY A 338 4.66 3.04 9.58
CA GLY A 338 4.60 3.98 8.47
C GLY A 338 3.61 3.55 7.39
N ASN A 339 3.60 4.29 6.29
CA ASN A 339 2.78 3.96 5.13
C ASN A 339 3.54 2.96 4.23
N THR A 340 3.20 1.70 4.30
CA THR A 340 3.76 0.61 3.49
C THR A 340 2.98 0.38 2.20
N GLY A 341 2.29 1.41 1.68
CA GLY A 341 1.63 1.39 0.37
C GLY A 341 0.71 0.18 0.16
N SER A 342 0.98 -0.58 -0.89
CA SER A 342 0.22 -1.80 -1.26
C SER A 342 0.27 -2.92 -0.22
N ALA A 343 1.28 -2.94 0.66
CA ALA A 343 1.42 -3.93 1.74
C ALA A 343 0.61 -3.57 2.99
N SER A 344 0.17 -2.31 3.15
CA SER A 344 -0.38 -1.81 4.42
C SER A 344 -1.53 -2.65 4.95
N ILE A 345 -2.51 -3.00 4.12
CA ILE A 345 -3.67 -3.76 4.58
C ILE A 345 -3.30 -5.19 4.98
N TYR A 346 -2.32 -5.79 4.33
CA TYR A 346 -1.80 -7.11 4.66
C TYR A 346 -1.13 -7.12 6.03
N ILE A 347 -0.24 -6.13 6.27
CA ILE A 347 0.49 -5.99 7.54
C ILE A 347 -0.48 -5.65 8.69
N MET A 348 -1.52 -4.84 8.43
CA MET A 348 -2.57 -4.54 9.41
C MET A 348 -3.38 -5.79 9.77
N LEU A 349 -3.81 -6.58 8.79
CA LEU A 349 -4.57 -7.81 9.01
C LEU A 349 -3.72 -8.88 9.71
N GLU A 350 -2.45 -9.05 9.32
CA GLU A 350 -1.52 -9.96 9.99
C GLU A 350 -1.34 -9.59 11.47
N GLU A 351 -1.05 -8.33 11.76
CA GLU A 351 -0.85 -7.86 13.12
C GLU A 351 -2.12 -8.01 13.98
N LEU A 352 -3.28 -7.67 13.44
CA LEU A 352 -4.56 -7.83 14.13
C LEU A 352 -4.90 -9.31 14.36
N ALA A 353 -4.70 -10.17 13.35
CA ALA A 353 -4.91 -11.62 13.48
C ALA A 353 -4.01 -12.23 14.56
N ARG A 354 -2.71 -11.90 14.54
CA ARG A 354 -1.72 -12.39 15.52
C ARG A 354 -1.96 -11.86 16.94
N SER A 355 -2.62 -10.72 17.09
CA SER A 355 -2.91 -10.13 18.41
C SER A 355 -3.86 -10.95 19.27
N GLY A 356 -4.58 -11.93 18.70
CA GLY A 356 -5.60 -12.72 19.39
C GLY A 356 -6.85 -11.93 19.80
N ARG A 357 -6.98 -10.68 19.37
CA ARG A 357 -8.14 -9.82 19.71
C ARG A 357 -9.39 -10.14 18.89
N VAL A 358 -9.21 -10.65 17.66
CA VAL A 358 -10.32 -11.03 16.79
C VAL A 358 -10.94 -12.34 17.29
N LYS A 359 -12.26 -12.33 17.46
CA LYS A 359 -13.03 -13.49 17.93
C LYS A 359 -13.93 -14.01 16.80
N SER A 360 -14.23 -15.32 16.83
CA SER A 360 -15.18 -15.93 15.90
C SER A 360 -16.51 -15.18 15.90
N GLY A 361 -17.09 -14.99 14.73
CA GLY A 361 -18.30 -14.21 14.46
C GLY A 361 -18.09 -12.73 14.29
N GLN A 362 -16.93 -12.17 14.64
CA GLN A 362 -16.65 -10.76 14.44
C GLN A 362 -16.43 -10.40 12.96
N ARG A 363 -16.84 -9.20 12.59
CA ARG A 363 -16.81 -8.67 11.23
C ARG A 363 -15.80 -7.55 11.10
N LEU A 364 -14.98 -7.66 10.06
CA LEU A 364 -13.94 -6.72 9.75
C LEU A 364 -14.28 -5.99 8.43
N LEU A 365 -14.22 -4.67 8.43
CA LEU A 365 -14.30 -3.85 7.22
C LEU A 365 -12.93 -3.21 6.97
N CYS A 366 -12.32 -3.51 5.83
CA CYS A 366 -11.10 -2.86 5.39
C CYS A 366 -11.46 -1.79 4.33
N PHE A 367 -10.83 -0.63 4.42
CA PHE A 367 -10.96 0.46 3.46
C PHE A 367 -9.59 0.85 2.94
N ILE A 368 -9.40 0.80 1.61
CA ILE A 368 -8.14 1.06 0.94
C ILE A 368 -8.35 2.11 -0.16
N PRO A 369 -8.14 3.40 0.13
CA PRO A 369 -8.06 4.43 -0.88
C PRO A 369 -6.71 4.43 -1.56
N GLU A 370 -6.68 4.62 -2.86
CA GLU A 370 -5.48 4.72 -3.68
C GLU A 370 -5.42 6.09 -4.33
N SER A 371 -4.27 6.75 -4.21
CA SER A 371 -4.09 8.16 -4.55
C SER A 371 -3.42 8.42 -5.90
N ALA A 372 -3.03 7.41 -6.69
CA ALA A 372 -2.38 7.69 -7.97
C ALA A 372 -3.37 8.29 -8.98
N ARG A 373 -4.50 7.65 -9.15
CA ARG A 373 -5.61 8.15 -9.97
C ARG A 373 -6.97 7.70 -9.41
N MET A 374 -7.06 7.66 -8.09
CA MET A 374 -8.25 7.48 -7.26
C MET A 374 -9.01 6.17 -7.55
N THR A 375 -8.49 5.11 -6.98
CA THR A 375 -9.15 3.81 -6.86
C THR A 375 -9.49 3.55 -5.38
N PHE A 376 -10.65 2.99 -5.11
CA PHE A 376 -11.09 2.70 -3.74
C PHE A 376 -11.50 1.24 -3.62
N ALA A 377 -11.05 0.59 -2.57
CA ALA A 377 -11.43 -0.78 -2.27
C ALA A 377 -12.07 -0.89 -0.89
N PHE A 378 -13.10 -1.73 -0.80
CA PHE A 378 -13.72 -2.16 0.44
C PHE A 378 -13.71 -3.69 0.48
N LEU A 379 -13.13 -4.25 1.54
CA LEU A 379 -13.10 -5.69 1.80
C LEU A 379 -13.82 -5.98 3.11
N HIS A 380 -14.81 -6.87 3.06
CA HIS A 380 -15.54 -7.32 4.24
C HIS A 380 -15.21 -8.79 4.53
N LEU A 381 -14.89 -9.04 5.79
CA LEU A 381 -14.45 -10.34 6.27
C LEU A 381 -15.23 -10.71 7.52
N THR A 382 -15.50 -12.00 7.70
CA THR A 382 -16.08 -12.54 8.95
C THR A 382 -15.14 -13.59 9.55
N ALA A 383 -14.77 -13.41 10.81
CA ALA A 383 -13.93 -14.35 11.55
C ALA A 383 -14.67 -15.65 11.83
N VAL A 384 -14.03 -16.78 11.61
CA VAL A 384 -14.57 -18.13 11.84
C VAL A 384 -13.57 -18.98 12.60
#